data_528436f7c862fb02f03ac94e2dba7757
#
_entry.id   528436f7c862fb02f03ac94e2dba7757
#
_cell.length_a   1.000
_cell.length_b   1.000
_cell.length_c   1.000
_cell.angle_alpha   90.00
_cell.angle_beta   90.00
_cell.angle_gamma   90.00
#
_symmetry.space_group_name_H-M   'P 1'
#
loop_
_entity.id
_entity.type
_entity.pdbx_description
1 polymer ?
#
loop_
_entity_poly.entity_id
_entity_poly.type
_entity_poly.pdbx_seq_one_letter_code
_entity_poly.pdbx_strand_id
1 'polypeptide(L)'
;MEQNYWEAEDKKYIWHPAMQMKDNEVFPPVVIDHAKGSYLYGTDGKEYLDIISSWWCNLLGHCNEEINEALKKQVDELEHVIFTNFSHKPAVKLAQELEKVLPEGLSRFTFHDNGSSCVEAALKMAFQYHYQTGHPERTRFMCLPESYHGETIGALSVGSMDFYAKIFHPMLMDNIHFDGLDCYRCPYGKTRNHCGVECFESAENAFKQYGKETAAVIVEPILQGAAGMRIYPAEYLKKLRKLCDEYGVLMIDDEIAAGFGRTGKLFAIEHAGISPDILCTSKGLTAGYMPMSL
;
A
#
# COMPACT_ATOMS: atom_id res chain seq x y z
N MET A 1 -35.42 -1.69 -18.74
CA MET A 1 -35.66 -3.00 -18.07
C MET A 1 -34.35 -3.68 -17.65
N GLU A 2 -33.31 -3.63 -18.46
CA GLU A 2 -32.03 -4.28 -18.16
C GLU A 2 -31.24 -3.61 -17.00
N GLN A 3 -31.22 -2.29 -16.95
CA GLN A 3 -30.59 -1.52 -15.85
C GLN A 3 -31.14 -1.91 -14.47
N ASN A 4 -32.46 -1.94 -14.33
CA ASN A 4 -33.09 -2.27 -13.06
C ASN A 4 -32.87 -3.73 -12.65
N TYR A 5 -32.62 -4.63 -13.60
CA TYR A 5 -32.30 -6.03 -13.33
C TYR A 5 -30.92 -6.15 -12.67
N TRP A 6 -29.87 -5.60 -13.28
CA TRP A 6 -28.51 -5.75 -12.75
C TRP A 6 -28.33 -5.06 -11.37
N GLU A 7 -28.92 -3.89 -11.18
CA GLU A 7 -28.92 -3.20 -9.88
C GLU A 7 -29.65 -4.02 -8.80
N ALA A 8 -30.78 -4.65 -9.14
CA ALA A 8 -31.53 -5.48 -8.20
C ALA A 8 -30.76 -6.76 -7.83
N GLU A 9 -30.12 -7.40 -8.81
CA GLU A 9 -29.32 -8.60 -8.58
C GLU A 9 -28.04 -8.28 -7.79
N ASP A 10 -27.39 -7.15 -8.06
CA ASP A 10 -26.24 -6.67 -7.28
C ASP A 10 -26.60 -6.53 -5.81
N LYS A 11 -27.65 -5.76 -5.48
CA LYS A 11 -28.13 -5.58 -4.10
C LYS A 11 -28.48 -6.89 -3.40
N LYS A 12 -28.86 -7.92 -4.14
CA LYS A 12 -29.23 -9.22 -3.59
C LYS A 12 -28.02 -10.11 -3.28
N TYR A 13 -26.96 -10.04 -4.09
CA TYR A 13 -25.86 -11.00 -4.03
C TYR A 13 -24.53 -10.41 -3.59
N ILE A 14 -24.29 -9.11 -3.79
CA ILE A 14 -22.96 -8.52 -3.60
C ILE A 14 -22.92 -7.72 -2.29
N TRP A 15 -22.00 -8.09 -1.43
CA TRP A 15 -21.64 -7.27 -0.28
C TRP A 15 -20.42 -6.42 -0.65
N HIS A 16 -20.65 -5.15 -0.92
CA HIS A 16 -19.58 -4.22 -1.29
C HIS A 16 -18.65 -3.92 -0.12
N PRO A 17 -17.32 -3.88 -0.34
CA PRO A 17 -16.36 -3.50 0.69
C PRO A 17 -16.51 -2.01 1.06
N ALA A 18 -16.15 -1.68 2.30
CA ALA A 18 -16.18 -0.33 2.86
C ALA A 18 -17.54 0.39 2.77
N MET A 19 -18.65 -0.37 2.67
CA MET A 19 -20.01 0.14 2.62
C MET A 19 -20.94 -0.64 3.57
N GLN A 20 -21.97 0.02 4.06
CA GLN A 20 -23.09 -0.65 4.71
C GLN A 20 -24.12 -1.05 3.65
N MET A 21 -24.57 -2.29 3.66
CA MET A 21 -25.57 -2.77 2.69
C MET A 21 -26.86 -1.93 2.71
N LYS A 22 -27.20 -1.37 3.85
CA LYS A 22 -28.37 -0.50 4.00
C LYS A 22 -28.25 0.81 3.21
N ASP A 23 -27.04 1.30 3.00
CA ASP A 23 -26.81 2.53 2.22
C ASP A 23 -27.19 2.34 0.73
N ASN A 24 -27.14 1.09 0.23
CA ASN A 24 -27.57 0.74 -1.13
C ASN A 24 -29.08 0.93 -1.36
N GLU A 25 -29.88 1.09 -0.31
CA GLU A 25 -31.31 1.42 -0.43
C GLU A 25 -31.50 2.86 -0.94
N VAL A 26 -30.60 3.78 -0.53
CA VAL A 26 -30.64 5.21 -0.85
C VAL A 26 -29.67 5.56 -1.99
N PHE A 27 -28.49 4.94 -1.99
CA PHE A 27 -27.44 5.12 -2.99
C PHE A 27 -27.14 3.77 -3.66
N PRO A 28 -27.97 3.35 -4.63
CA PRO A 28 -27.77 2.08 -5.30
C PRO A 28 -26.42 2.05 -6.06
N PRO A 29 -25.78 0.87 -6.16
CA PRO A 29 -24.54 0.74 -6.91
C PRO A 29 -24.75 1.03 -8.39
N VAL A 30 -23.76 1.68 -9.00
CA VAL A 30 -23.73 1.84 -10.45
C VAL A 30 -23.09 0.59 -11.05
N VAL A 31 -23.87 -0.20 -11.78
CA VAL A 31 -23.36 -1.39 -12.46
C VAL A 31 -22.70 -1.00 -13.76
N ILE A 32 -21.40 -1.31 -13.88
CA ILE A 32 -20.59 -0.99 -15.06
C ILE A 32 -20.68 -2.13 -16.08
N ASP A 33 -20.99 -1.79 -17.32
CA ASP A 33 -21.05 -2.72 -18.45
C ASP A 33 -19.66 -2.90 -19.09
N HIS A 34 -19.02 -1.78 -19.44
CA HIS A 34 -17.69 -1.78 -20.03
C HIS A 34 -16.93 -0.50 -19.68
N ALA A 35 -15.64 -0.44 -20.07
CA ALA A 35 -14.80 0.72 -19.82
C ALA A 35 -13.79 0.93 -20.95
N LYS A 36 -13.33 2.17 -21.16
CA LYS A 36 -12.23 2.49 -22.09
C LYS A 36 -11.52 3.78 -21.67
N GLY A 37 -10.20 3.74 -21.63
CA GLY A 37 -9.39 4.90 -21.24
C GLY A 37 -9.74 5.34 -19.82
N SER A 38 -10.17 6.57 -19.63
CA SER A 38 -10.55 7.11 -18.31
C SER A 38 -12.05 7.02 -18.02
N TYR A 39 -12.83 6.34 -18.86
CA TYR A 39 -14.28 6.32 -18.77
C TYR A 39 -14.83 4.93 -18.47
N LEU A 40 -15.85 4.90 -17.62
CA LEU A 40 -16.69 3.74 -17.31
C LEU A 40 -18.06 3.96 -17.94
N TYR A 41 -18.67 2.92 -18.45
CA TYR A 41 -20.00 2.97 -19.09
C TYR A 41 -20.95 2.08 -18.29
N GLY A 42 -21.96 2.70 -17.70
CA GLY A 42 -22.94 2.03 -16.87
C GLY A 42 -24.03 1.32 -17.67
N THR A 43 -24.63 0.28 -17.09
CA THR A 43 -25.84 -0.36 -17.63
C THR A 43 -27.05 0.59 -17.66
N ASP A 44 -26.93 1.76 -17.03
CA ASP A 44 -27.89 2.86 -17.09
C ASP A 44 -27.73 3.74 -18.33
N GLY A 45 -26.77 3.41 -19.20
CA GLY A 45 -26.46 4.13 -20.43
C GLY A 45 -25.70 5.45 -20.23
N LYS A 46 -25.19 5.71 -19.01
CA LYS A 46 -24.39 6.90 -18.71
C LYS A 46 -22.88 6.60 -18.77
N GLU A 47 -22.16 7.66 -19.05
CA GLU A 47 -20.71 7.69 -19.01
C GLU A 47 -20.22 8.32 -17.70
N TYR A 48 -19.23 7.69 -17.06
CA TYR A 48 -18.63 8.13 -15.82
C TYR A 48 -17.13 8.31 -15.99
N LEU A 49 -16.61 9.48 -15.64
CA LEU A 49 -15.17 9.71 -15.61
C LEU A 49 -14.58 9.09 -14.32
N ASP A 50 -13.68 8.13 -14.47
CA ASP A 50 -12.98 7.48 -13.35
C ASP A 50 -11.86 8.37 -12.81
N ILE A 51 -12.21 9.39 -12.04
CA ILE A 51 -11.27 10.38 -11.48
C ILE A 51 -10.36 9.84 -10.37
N ILE A 52 -10.68 8.68 -9.79
CA ILE A 52 -9.87 8.05 -8.77
C ILE A 52 -9.07 6.86 -9.30
N SER A 53 -9.07 6.65 -10.63
CA SER A 53 -8.37 5.54 -11.29
C SER A 53 -8.67 4.19 -10.65
N SER A 54 -9.97 3.91 -10.41
CA SER A 54 -10.49 2.70 -9.75
C SER A 54 -9.71 2.38 -8.46
N TRP A 55 -9.64 3.35 -7.55
CA TRP A 55 -8.91 3.32 -6.29
C TRP A 55 -7.39 3.25 -6.47
N TRP A 56 -6.87 4.12 -7.39
CA TRP A 56 -5.43 4.32 -7.66
C TRP A 56 -4.74 3.14 -8.35
N CYS A 57 -5.49 2.19 -8.89
CA CYS A 57 -4.94 1.02 -9.57
C CYS A 57 -4.68 1.30 -11.05
N ASN A 58 -5.65 1.92 -11.73
CA ASN A 58 -5.66 2.05 -13.19
C ASN A 58 -4.77 3.20 -13.66
N LEU A 59 -3.49 2.91 -13.93
CA LEU A 59 -2.50 3.92 -14.35
C LEU A 59 -2.53 4.21 -15.85
N LEU A 60 -2.92 3.22 -16.68
CA LEU A 60 -2.76 3.27 -18.14
C LEU A 60 -4.09 3.36 -18.88
N GLY A 61 -5.17 3.57 -18.14
CA GLY A 61 -6.53 3.58 -18.67
C GLY A 61 -7.12 2.17 -18.79
N HIS A 62 -8.44 2.12 -18.75
CA HIS A 62 -9.20 0.88 -18.90
C HIS A 62 -9.02 0.28 -20.29
N CYS A 63 -8.97 -1.02 -20.37
CA CYS A 63 -8.89 -1.80 -21.60
C CYS A 63 -7.73 -1.36 -22.51
N ASN A 64 -6.53 -1.16 -21.95
CA ASN A 64 -5.32 -0.89 -22.70
C ASN A 64 -5.01 -2.06 -23.65
N GLU A 65 -4.91 -1.78 -24.94
CA GLU A 65 -4.81 -2.80 -25.99
C GLU A 65 -3.52 -3.62 -25.88
N GLU A 66 -2.39 -2.99 -25.56
CA GLU A 66 -1.09 -3.68 -25.42
C GLU A 66 -1.11 -4.68 -24.25
N ILE A 67 -1.68 -4.28 -23.10
CA ILE A 67 -1.78 -5.15 -21.94
C ILE A 67 -2.76 -6.30 -22.23
N ASN A 68 -3.91 -6.00 -22.84
CA ASN A 68 -4.88 -7.01 -23.22
C ASN A 68 -4.27 -8.10 -24.11
N GLU A 69 -3.51 -7.72 -25.13
CA GLU A 69 -2.86 -8.68 -26.04
C GLU A 69 -1.76 -9.47 -25.30
N ALA A 70 -0.97 -8.82 -24.45
CA ALA A 70 0.04 -9.51 -23.65
C ALA A 70 -0.58 -10.56 -22.71
N LEU A 71 -1.71 -10.24 -22.07
CA LEU A 71 -2.43 -11.18 -21.20
C LEU A 71 -3.01 -12.36 -21.99
N LYS A 72 -3.69 -12.10 -23.12
CA LYS A 72 -4.22 -13.17 -23.97
C LYS A 72 -3.13 -14.15 -24.39
N LYS A 73 -2.00 -13.62 -24.88
CA LYS A 73 -0.86 -14.43 -25.26
C LYS A 73 -0.30 -15.26 -24.10
N GLN A 74 -0.17 -14.67 -22.90
CA GLN A 74 0.36 -15.38 -21.74
C GLN A 74 -0.58 -16.48 -21.26
N VAL A 75 -1.89 -16.28 -21.30
CA VAL A 75 -2.90 -17.32 -20.96
C VAL A 75 -2.79 -18.50 -21.90
N ASP A 76 -2.52 -18.28 -23.18
CA ASP A 76 -2.33 -19.37 -24.17
C ASP A 76 -1.01 -20.14 -23.97
N GLU A 77 0.00 -19.52 -23.35
CA GLU A 77 1.31 -20.14 -23.11
C GLU A 77 1.39 -20.85 -21.73
N LEU A 78 1.00 -20.16 -20.66
CA LEU A 78 1.07 -20.66 -19.28
C LEU A 78 0.31 -19.70 -18.35
N GLU A 79 -0.77 -20.18 -17.73
CA GLU A 79 -1.60 -19.43 -16.79
C GLU A 79 -1.05 -19.49 -15.36
N HIS A 80 -0.55 -20.66 -14.93
CA HIS A 80 -0.06 -20.87 -13.58
C HIS A 80 0.97 -22.01 -13.51
N VAL A 81 1.92 -21.88 -12.59
CA VAL A 81 2.80 -22.95 -12.13
C VAL A 81 3.18 -22.70 -10.67
N ILE A 82 3.26 -23.76 -9.87
CA ILE A 82 3.72 -23.67 -8.48
C ILE A 82 5.13 -23.10 -8.39
N PHE A 83 5.38 -22.16 -7.46
CA PHE A 83 6.69 -21.52 -7.27
C PHE A 83 7.67 -22.35 -6.40
N THR A 84 7.22 -23.41 -5.76
CA THR A 84 8.11 -24.29 -4.97
C THR A 84 8.97 -25.15 -5.91
N ASN A 85 10.23 -24.78 -6.08
CA ASN A 85 11.22 -25.36 -7.00
C ASN A 85 10.89 -25.23 -8.50
N PHE A 86 9.83 -24.53 -8.87
CA PHE A 86 9.52 -24.14 -10.23
C PHE A 86 9.57 -22.62 -10.35
N SER A 87 9.74 -22.13 -11.56
CA SER A 87 9.68 -20.71 -11.92
C SER A 87 9.21 -20.55 -13.36
N HIS A 88 8.92 -19.32 -13.77
CA HIS A 88 8.53 -19.01 -15.14
C HIS A 88 9.14 -17.70 -15.63
N LYS A 89 9.28 -17.61 -16.96
CA LYS A 89 9.92 -16.47 -17.61
C LYS A 89 9.32 -15.09 -17.24
N PRO A 90 8.00 -14.89 -17.20
CA PRO A 90 7.42 -13.60 -16.83
C PRO A 90 7.87 -13.08 -15.47
N ALA A 91 7.90 -13.93 -14.43
CA ALA A 91 8.34 -13.52 -13.10
C ALA A 91 9.83 -13.10 -13.08
N VAL A 92 10.70 -13.87 -13.76
CA VAL A 92 12.12 -13.53 -13.85
C VAL A 92 12.32 -12.20 -14.60
N LYS A 93 11.61 -11.99 -15.71
CA LYS A 93 11.67 -10.74 -16.47
C LYS A 93 11.17 -9.55 -15.65
N LEU A 94 10.06 -9.71 -14.93
CA LEU A 94 9.54 -8.64 -14.06
C LEU A 94 10.56 -8.27 -12.98
N ALA A 95 11.16 -9.25 -12.33
CA ALA A 95 12.22 -9.01 -11.33
C ALA A 95 13.42 -8.27 -11.93
N GLN A 96 13.88 -8.66 -13.12
CA GLN A 96 14.98 -7.99 -13.84
C GLN A 96 14.64 -6.53 -14.21
N GLU A 97 13.40 -6.24 -14.61
CA GLU A 97 13.01 -4.87 -14.94
C GLU A 97 12.84 -4.02 -13.68
N LEU A 98 12.29 -4.57 -12.62
CA LEU A 98 12.15 -3.87 -11.34
C LEU A 98 13.50 -3.56 -10.71
N GLU A 99 14.47 -4.48 -10.72
CA GLU A 99 15.82 -4.25 -10.17
C GLU A 99 16.52 -3.02 -10.79
N LYS A 100 16.22 -2.69 -12.05
CA LYS A 100 16.81 -1.52 -12.74
C LYS A 100 16.28 -0.17 -12.22
N VAL A 101 15.12 -0.17 -11.59
CA VAL A 101 14.38 1.05 -11.25
C VAL A 101 14.09 1.19 -9.75
N LEU A 102 14.29 0.13 -8.98
CA LEU A 102 14.13 0.14 -7.52
C LEU A 102 15.30 0.86 -6.83
N PRO A 103 15.11 1.37 -5.62
CA PRO A 103 16.20 1.84 -4.76
C PRO A 103 17.30 0.78 -4.61
N GLU A 104 18.54 1.24 -4.49
CA GLU A 104 19.72 0.35 -4.38
C GLU A 104 19.58 -0.62 -3.19
N GLY A 105 20.00 -1.88 -3.40
CA GLY A 105 19.99 -2.93 -2.39
C GLY A 105 18.77 -3.87 -2.45
N LEU A 106 17.70 -3.49 -3.12
CA LEU A 106 16.50 -4.31 -3.30
C LEU A 106 16.65 -5.24 -4.51
N SER A 107 17.06 -6.50 -4.29
CA SER A 107 17.36 -7.46 -5.35
C SER A 107 16.69 -8.82 -5.19
N ARG A 108 15.78 -8.96 -4.24
CA ARG A 108 15.01 -10.19 -4.01
C ARG A 108 13.53 -9.88 -3.98
N PHE A 109 12.76 -10.72 -4.66
CA PHE A 109 11.34 -10.49 -4.92
C PHE A 109 10.51 -11.66 -4.43
N THR A 110 9.40 -11.36 -3.77
CA THR A 110 8.39 -12.33 -3.37
C THR A 110 7.02 -11.88 -3.86
N PHE A 111 6.23 -12.79 -4.39
CA PHE A 111 4.95 -12.48 -5.03
C PHE A 111 3.78 -12.82 -4.11
N HIS A 112 2.80 -11.94 -4.04
CA HIS A 112 1.61 -12.08 -3.22
C HIS A 112 0.37 -11.63 -4.01
N ASP A 113 -0.83 -11.96 -3.50
CA ASP A 113 -2.10 -11.72 -4.20
C ASP A 113 -2.59 -10.27 -4.11
N ASN A 114 -2.25 -9.57 -3.03
CA ASN A 114 -2.74 -8.21 -2.77
C ASN A 114 -1.82 -7.47 -1.80
N GLY A 115 -2.01 -6.14 -1.68
CA GLY A 115 -1.17 -5.29 -0.84
C GLY A 115 -1.14 -5.71 0.63
N SER A 116 -2.28 -6.06 1.22
CA SER A 116 -2.33 -6.51 2.63
C SER A 116 -1.50 -7.79 2.85
N SER A 117 -1.58 -8.76 1.93
CA SER A 117 -0.76 -9.99 1.99
C SER A 117 0.73 -9.70 1.85
N CYS A 118 1.10 -8.71 1.04
CA CYS A 118 2.48 -8.24 0.92
C CYS A 118 2.98 -7.64 2.25
N VAL A 119 2.18 -6.79 2.87
CA VAL A 119 2.51 -6.21 4.18
C VAL A 119 2.64 -7.31 5.25
N GLU A 120 1.73 -8.27 5.31
CA GLU A 120 1.85 -9.44 6.21
C GLU A 120 3.18 -10.18 6.03
N ALA A 121 3.59 -10.38 4.77
CA ALA A 121 4.86 -11.03 4.47
C ALA A 121 6.04 -10.16 4.92
N ALA A 122 6.02 -8.85 4.69
CA ALA A 122 7.06 -7.93 5.11
C ALA A 122 7.23 -7.91 6.64
N LEU A 123 6.13 -7.87 7.39
CA LEU A 123 6.15 -7.96 8.86
C LEU A 123 6.78 -9.27 9.33
N LYS A 124 6.37 -10.40 8.73
CA LYS A 124 6.92 -11.73 9.05
C LYS A 124 8.40 -11.83 8.71
N MET A 125 8.83 -11.28 7.57
CA MET A 125 10.25 -11.28 7.18
C MET A 125 11.08 -10.46 8.16
N ALA A 126 10.62 -9.27 8.56
CA ALA A 126 11.31 -8.44 9.53
C ALA A 126 11.45 -9.15 10.91
N PHE A 127 10.37 -9.74 11.38
CA PHE A 127 10.38 -10.52 12.61
C PHE A 127 11.34 -11.71 12.52
N GLN A 128 11.25 -12.51 11.46
CA GLN A 128 12.06 -13.71 11.25
C GLN A 128 13.53 -13.36 11.09
N TYR A 129 13.87 -12.28 10.41
CA TYR A 129 15.23 -11.77 10.28
C TYR A 129 15.88 -11.55 11.65
N HIS A 130 15.21 -10.81 12.53
CA HIS A 130 15.72 -10.54 13.86
C HIS A 130 15.86 -11.81 14.71
N TYR A 131 14.85 -12.68 14.66
CA TYR A 131 14.91 -13.97 15.36
C TYR A 131 16.13 -14.81 14.92
N GLN A 132 16.38 -14.90 13.62
CA GLN A 132 17.48 -15.69 13.05
C GLN A 132 18.85 -15.05 13.24
N THR A 133 18.92 -13.73 13.41
CA THR A 133 20.17 -12.99 13.65
C THR A 133 20.49 -12.81 15.14
N GLY A 134 19.74 -13.47 16.02
CA GLY A 134 20.03 -13.49 17.46
C GLY A 134 19.39 -12.37 18.27
N HIS A 135 18.34 -11.74 17.74
CA HIS A 135 17.57 -10.67 18.38
C HIS A 135 16.10 -11.04 18.57
N PRO A 136 15.77 -12.15 19.29
CA PRO A 136 14.39 -12.61 19.45
C PRO A 136 13.52 -11.67 20.29
N GLU A 137 14.10 -10.68 20.97
CA GLU A 137 13.40 -9.64 21.72
C GLU A 137 12.71 -8.61 20.81
N ARG A 138 13.07 -8.51 19.53
CA ARG A 138 12.52 -7.58 18.56
C ARG A 138 11.21 -8.12 17.98
N THR A 139 10.12 -7.85 18.67
CA THR A 139 8.79 -8.42 18.33
C THR A 139 7.73 -7.41 18.00
N ARG A 140 7.99 -6.11 18.20
CA ARG A 140 7.04 -5.02 17.98
C ARG A 140 7.35 -4.26 16.71
N PHE A 141 6.36 -3.52 16.21
CA PHE A 141 6.49 -2.63 15.06
C PHE A 141 6.22 -1.18 15.45
N MET A 142 6.83 -0.26 14.72
CA MET A 142 6.56 1.18 14.81
C MET A 142 5.79 1.64 13.59
N CYS A 143 4.83 2.54 13.78
CA CYS A 143 3.89 2.99 12.74
C CYS A 143 3.73 4.51 12.78
N LEU A 144 3.52 5.12 11.61
CA LEU A 144 3.15 6.53 11.53
C LEU A 144 1.70 6.74 12.00
N PRO A 145 1.36 7.92 12.52
CA PRO A 145 -0.03 8.26 12.80
C PRO A 145 -0.84 8.29 11.50
N GLU A 146 -2.11 7.89 11.59
CA GLU A 146 -3.04 7.87 10.45
C GLU A 146 -2.55 7.02 9.26
N SER A 147 -1.74 6.01 9.50
CA SER A 147 -1.25 5.09 8.46
C SER A 147 -2.29 4.03 8.11
N TYR A 148 -2.26 3.59 6.85
CA TYR A 148 -3.09 2.51 6.33
C TYR A 148 -2.26 1.56 5.47
N HIS A 149 -2.21 0.30 5.88
CA HIS A 149 -1.40 -0.73 5.23
C HIS A 149 -2.22 -1.94 4.76
N GLY A 150 -3.54 -1.89 4.91
CA GLY A 150 -4.46 -2.96 4.54
C GLY A 150 -5.36 -3.40 5.69
N GLU A 151 -6.20 -4.41 5.43
CA GLU A 151 -7.26 -4.83 6.36
C GLU A 151 -7.14 -6.29 6.83
N THR A 152 -6.06 -6.99 6.50
CA THR A 152 -5.69 -8.23 7.21
C THR A 152 -5.23 -7.89 8.62
N ILE A 153 -5.30 -8.84 9.56
CA ILE A 153 -5.05 -8.55 10.99
C ILE A 153 -3.68 -7.94 11.22
N GLY A 154 -2.60 -8.44 10.60
CA GLY A 154 -1.27 -7.86 10.74
C GLY A 154 -1.15 -6.50 10.09
N ALA A 155 -1.63 -6.33 8.85
CA ALA A 155 -1.63 -5.06 8.15
C ALA A 155 -2.47 -3.99 8.88
N LEU A 156 -3.64 -4.37 9.39
CA LEU A 156 -4.50 -3.50 10.21
C LEU A 156 -3.85 -3.14 11.53
N SER A 157 -3.09 -4.06 12.13
CA SER A 157 -2.38 -3.84 13.40
C SER A 157 -1.29 -2.77 13.29
N VAL A 158 -0.63 -2.65 12.14
CA VAL A 158 0.38 -1.62 11.88
C VAL A 158 -0.21 -0.36 11.24
N GLY A 159 -1.51 -0.36 10.95
CA GLY A 159 -2.29 0.84 10.66
C GLY A 159 -2.65 1.59 11.94
N SER A 160 -3.02 2.86 11.82
CA SER A 160 -3.40 3.69 12.97
C SER A 160 -4.70 4.48 12.77
N MET A 161 -5.45 4.13 11.74
CA MET A 161 -6.74 4.77 11.45
C MET A 161 -7.87 4.10 12.23
N ASP A 162 -8.34 4.74 13.29
CA ASP A 162 -9.45 4.25 14.12
C ASP A 162 -10.70 3.92 13.30
N PHE A 163 -10.95 4.62 12.21
CA PHE A 163 -12.08 4.37 11.34
C PHE A 163 -12.16 2.91 10.87
N TYR A 164 -11.01 2.29 10.57
CA TYR A 164 -10.94 0.89 10.16
C TYR A 164 -10.67 -0.07 11.32
N ALA A 165 -9.93 0.36 12.34
CA ALA A 165 -9.36 -0.51 13.37
C ALA A 165 -10.23 -0.67 14.61
N LYS A 166 -11.04 0.33 14.96
CA LYS A 166 -11.70 0.47 16.28
C LYS A 166 -12.44 -0.78 16.79
N ILE A 167 -13.24 -1.39 15.94
CA ILE A 167 -14.00 -2.59 16.34
C ILE A 167 -13.11 -3.84 16.46
N PHE A 168 -11.97 -3.83 15.81
CA PHE A 168 -11.03 -4.97 15.76
C PHE A 168 -9.89 -4.86 16.77
N HIS A 169 -9.80 -3.79 17.57
CA HIS A 169 -8.73 -3.59 18.56
C HIS A 169 -8.43 -4.85 19.40
N PRO A 170 -9.43 -5.64 19.87
CA PRO A 170 -9.13 -6.85 20.65
C PRO A 170 -8.37 -7.95 19.89
N MET A 171 -8.30 -7.86 18.56
CA MET A 171 -7.63 -8.83 17.69
C MET A 171 -6.26 -8.34 17.19
N LEU A 172 -5.93 -7.07 17.42
CA LEU A 172 -4.74 -6.43 16.85
C LEU A 172 -3.53 -6.61 17.75
N MET A 173 -2.35 -6.58 17.13
CA MET A 173 -1.07 -6.58 17.83
C MET A 173 -0.85 -5.24 18.55
N ASP A 174 -0.17 -5.27 19.71
CA ASP A 174 0.25 -4.06 20.41
C ASP A 174 1.51 -3.49 19.76
N ASN A 175 1.33 -2.43 18.97
CA ASN A 175 2.39 -1.75 18.24
C ASN A 175 2.62 -0.33 18.76
N ILE A 176 3.70 0.31 18.33
CA ILE A 176 4.13 1.62 18.78
C ILE A 176 3.76 2.65 17.72
N HIS A 177 2.93 3.61 18.09
CA HIS A 177 2.49 4.68 17.19
C HIS A 177 3.20 5.98 17.50
N PHE A 178 3.66 6.68 16.47
CA PHE A 178 4.17 8.04 16.58
C PHE A 178 3.01 9.03 16.64
N ASP A 179 3.30 10.27 17.02
CA ASP A 179 2.35 11.36 17.06
C ASP A 179 2.76 12.51 16.13
N GLY A 180 1.81 13.37 15.83
CA GLY A 180 2.09 14.75 15.36
C GLY A 180 2.37 14.95 13.87
N LEU A 181 2.35 13.92 13.02
CA LEU A 181 2.58 14.07 11.59
C LEU A 181 1.30 14.52 10.85
N ASP A 182 0.99 15.81 10.91
CA ASP A 182 -0.07 16.44 10.11
C ASP A 182 0.43 17.79 9.57
N CYS A 183 0.80 17.83 8.28
CA CYS A 183 1.32 19.06 7.68
C CYS A 183 0.22 20.03 7.21
N TYR A 184 -1.02 19.57 7.06
CA TYR A 184 -2.16 20.42 6.72
C TYR A 184 -2.69 21.18 7.96
N ARG A 185 -2.76 20.46 9.10
CA ARG A 185 -3.15 21.02 10.40
C ARG A 185 -2.00 20.86 11.40
N CYS A 186 -0.85 21.42 11.05
CA CYS A 186 0.40 21.23 11.80
C CYS A 186 0.24 21.67 13.26
N PRO A 187 0.44 20.76 14.24
CA PRO A 187 0.30 21.11 15.67
C PRO A 187 1.35 22.12 16.15
N TYR A 188 2.41 22.31 15.36
CA TYR A 188 3.48 23.30 15.65
C TYR A 188 3.26 24.63 14.91
N GLY A 189 2.11 24.84 14.24
CA GLY A 189 1.80 26.04 13.48
C GLY A 189 2.72 26.32 12.29
N LYS A 190 3.35 25.27 11.73
CA LYS A 190 4.28 25.38 10.61
C LYS A 190 3.60 25.00 9.29
N THR A 191 4.26 25.33 8.18
CA THR A 191 3.88 24.82 6.85
C THR A 191 4.92 23.82 6.38
N ARG A 192 4.52 22.85 5.56
CA ARG A 192 5.38 21.76 5.09
C ARG A 192 6.71 22.24 4.49
N ASN A 193 6.71 23.37 3.79
CA ASN A 193 7.90 23.91 3.12
C ASN A 193 8.75 24.82 4.02
N HIS A 194 8.29 25.12 5.24
CA HIS A 194 8.94 26.03 6.18
C HIS A 194 8.86 25.49 7.61
N CYS A 195 9.34 24.26 7.81
CA CYS A 195 9.45 23.62 9.12
C CYS A 195 10.78 22.91 9.28
N GLY A 196 11.22 22.71 10.51
CA GLY A 196 12.37 21.89 10.90
C GLY A 196 12.00 20.41 11.13
N VAL A 197 10.77 20.01 10.80
CA VAL A 197 10.23 18.68 11.10
C VAL A 197 10.17 18.43 12.61
N GLU A 198 9.66 19.41 13.34
CA GLU A 198 9.57 19.40 14.82
C GLU A 198 8.75 18.21 15.34
N CYS A 199 7.75 17.76 14.56
CA CYS A 199 6.95 16.57 14.87
C CYS A 199 7.76 15.26 14.90
N PHE A 200 9.00 15.26 14.44
CA PHE A 200 9.89 14.11 14.47
C PHE A 200 10.33 13.72 15.90
N GLU A 201 10.22 14.63 16.87
CA GLU A 201 10.55 14.36 18.28
C GLU A 201 9.78 13.14 18.84
N SER A 202 8.53 12.93 18.40
CA SER A 202 7.76 11.74 18.82
C SER A 202 8.43 10.45 18.37
N ALA A 203 8.92 10.39 17.13
CA ALA A 203 9.67 9.24 16.62
C ALA A 203 10.97 9.04 17.40
N GLU A 204 11.75 10.11 17.65
CA GLU A 204 12.99 10.02 18.45
C GLU A 204 12.74 9.44 19.85
N ASN A 205 11.67 9.89 20.51
CA ASN A 205 11.31 9.39 21.82
C ASN A 205 10.87 7.94 21.79
N ALA A 206 10.09 7.52 20.78
CA ALA A 206 9.70 6.13 20.59
C ALA A 206 10.91 5.22 20.34
N PHE A 207 11.88 5.63 19.53
CA PHE A 207 13.12 4.86 19.30
C PHE A 207 13.98 4.76 20.56
N LYS A 208 14.11 5.85 21.34
CA LYS A 208 14.83 5.79 22.63
C LYS A 208 14.21 4.82 23.60
N GLN A 209 12.89 4.76 23.64
CA GLN A 209 12.16 3.92 24.60
C GLN A 209 12.05 2.47 24.12
N TYR A 210 11.75 2.22 22.85
CA TYR A 210 11.33 0.92 22.33
C TYR A 210 12.21 0.37 21.21
N GLY A 211 13.23 1.10 20.74
CA GLY A 211 14.04 0.68 19.59
C GLY A 211 14.73 -0.67 19.74
N LYS A 212 15.01 -1.13 20.97
CA LYS A 212 15.63 -2.45 21.22
C LYS A 212 14.66 -3.61 21.07
N GLU A 213 13.36 -3.39 21.21
CA GLU A 213 12.32 -4.41 21.07
C GLU A 213 11.56 -4.31 19.75
N THR A 214 11.93 -3.34 18.89
CA THR A 214 11.28 -3.08 17.60
C THR A 214 11.97 -3.85 16.49
N ALA A 215 11.19 -4.61 15.73
CA ALA A 215 11.65 -5.33 14.55
C ALA A 215 11.74 -4.38 13.32
N ALA A 216 10.68 -3.62 13.07
CA ALA A 216 10.66 -2.69 11.94
C ALA A 216 9.77 -1.48 12.22
N VAL A 217 10.01 -0.41 11.47
CA VAL A 217 9.06 0.67 11.26
C VAL A 217 8.46 0.54 9.86
N ILE A 218 7.15 0.72 9.73
CA ILE A 218 6.46 0.72 8.43
C ILE A 218 5.94 2.12 8.12
N VAL A 219 6.09 2.55 6.87
CA VAL A 219 5.72 3.90 6.41
C VAL A 219 5.05 3.88 5.04
N GLU A 220 4.04 4.70 4.84
CA GLU A 220 3.61 5.16 3.52
C GLU A 220 4.51 6.37 3.15
N PRO A 221 5.37 6.31 2.12
CA PRO A 221 6.37 7.35 1.87
C PRO A 221 5.72 8.61 1.27
N ILE A 222 5.99 9.78 1.84
CA ILE A 222 5.55 11.10 1.35
C ILE A 222 4.04 11.33 1.43
N LEU A 223 3.23 10.33 1.10
CA LEU A 223 1.78 10.42 0.92
C LEU A 223 1.06 9.31 1.69
N GLN A 224 0.31 9.67 2.72
CA GLN A 224 -0.64 8.78 3.38
C GLN A 224 -1.98 8.88 2.65
N GLY A 225 -2.27 7.89 1.81
CA GLY A 225 -3.39 7.96 0.87
C GLY A 225 -4.75 7.88 1.56
N ALA A 226 -5.01 6.82 2.30
CA ALA A 226 -6.28 6.55 2.95
C ALA A 226 -6.63 7.59 4.04
N ALA A 227 -5.63 8.23 4.64
CA ALA A 227 -5.79 9.29 5.62
C ALA A 227 -6.29 10.64 5.02
N GLY A 228 -6.74 10.64 3.77
CA GLY A 228 -7.20 11.84 3.07
C GLY A 228 -6.08 12.57 2.35
N MET A 229 -5.13 11.85 1.77
CA MET A 229 -4.01 12.39 0.98
C MET A 229 -3.11 13.32 1.80
N ARG A 230 -2.74 12.90 3.00
CA ARG A 230 -1.81 13.66 3.86
C ARG A 230 -0.40 13.59 3.28
N ILE A 231 0.20 14.73 3.02
CA ILE A 231 1.53 14.84 2.44
C ILE A 231 2.49 15.44 3.46
N TYR A 232 3.64 14.80 3.66
CA TYR A 232 4.67 15.24 4.59
C TYR A 232 6.05 15.39 3.90
N PRO A 233 7.01 16.13 4.51
CA PRO A 233 8.29 16.39 3.87
C PRO A 233 9.20 15.16 3.85
N ALA A 234 9.96 15.02 2.77
CA ALA A 234 10.95 13.95 2.60
C ALA A 234 12.03 13.93 3.70
N GLU A 235 12.28 15.05 4.34
CA GLU A 235 13.24 15.17 5.46
C GLU A 235 12.82 14.30 6.65
N TYR A 236 11.51 14.08 6.87
CA TYR A 236 11.03 13.16 7.89
C TYR A 236 11.55 11.73 7.63
N LEU A 237 11.46 11.25 6.40
CA LEU A 237 11.93 9.92 6.00
C LEU A 237 13.46 9.79 6.12
N LYS A 238 14.22 10.84 5.76
CA LYS A 238 15.68 10.85 5.94
C LYS A 238 16.08 10.72 7.40
N LYS A 239 15.42 11.44 8.28
CA LYS A 239 15.64 11.34 9.73
C LYS A 239 15.26 9.96 10.25
N LEU A 240 14.13 9.41 9.77
CA LEU A 240 13.64 8.09 10.19
C LEU A 240 14.61 6.98 9.76
N ARG A 241 15.14 7.02 8.53
CA ARG A 241 16.16 6.07 8.07
C ARG A 241 17.40 6.08 8.98
N LYS A 242 17.88 7.26 9.38
CA LYS A 242 19.01 7.38 10.31
C LYS A 242 18.73 6.73 11.66
N LEU A 243 17.54 6.93 12.22
CA LEU A 243 17.15 6.24 13.47
C LEU A 243 17.10 4.72 13.26
N CYS A 244 16.53 4.27 12.16
CA CYS A 244 16.49 2.84 11.84
C CYS A 244 17.91 2.25 11.81
N ASP A 245 18.85 2.92 11.15
CA ASP A 245 20.25 2.48 11.09
C ASP A 245 20.92 2.49 12.47
N GLU A 246 20.71 3.53 13.26
CA GLU A 246 21.29 3.69 14.60
C GLU A 246 20.81 2.60 15.57
N TYR A 247 19.52 2.26 15.51
CA TYR A 247 18.92 1.30 16.43
C TYR A 247 18.86 -0.13 15.88
N GLY A 248 19.27 -0.36 14.63
CA GLY A 248 19.16 -1.67 13.95
C GLY A 248 17.71 -2.10 13.74
N VAL A 249 16.80 -1.17 13.50
CA VAL A 249 15.39 -1.39 13.19
C VAL A 249 15.23 -1.40 11.68
N LEU A 250 14.52 -2.38 11.12
CA LEU A 250 14.28 -2.42 9.67
C LEU A 250 13.26 -1.37 9.25
N MET A 251 13.40 -0.85 8.03
CA MET A 251 12.43 0.07 7.41
C MET A 251 11.65 -0.63 6.34
N ILE A 252 10.34 -0.75 6.53
CA ILE A 252 9.38 -1.24 5.54
C ILE A 252 8.75 -0.03 4.85
N ASP A 253 8.89 0.06 3.55
CA ASP A 253 8.38 1.11 2.70
C ASP A 253 7.13 0.63 1.96
N ASP A 254 5.98 1.20 2.26
CA ASP A 254 4.71 0.84 1.65
C ASP A 254 4.40 1.77 0.47
N GLU A 255 4.86 1.36 -0.70
CA GLU A 255 4.61 2.03 -1.98
C GLU A 255 3.31 1.58 -2.68
N ILE A 256 2.45 0.83 -2.00
CA ILE A 256 1.22 0.27 -2.58
C ILE A 256 0.32 1.37 -3.16
N ALA A 257 0.20 2.50 -2.48
CA ALA A 257 -0.57 3.65 -2.95
C ALA A 257 0.29 4.74 -3.58
N ALA A 258 1.51 4.94 -3.10
CA ALA A 258 2.39 6.05 -3.47
C ALA A 258 3.29 5.77 -4.67
N GLY A 259 3.52 4.50 -4.99
CA GLY A 259 4.41 4.07 -6.07
C GLY A 259 3.88 4.31 -7.48
N PHE A 260 4.69 3.93 -8.44
CA PHE A 260 4.42 3.98 -9.89
C PHE A 260 4.01 5.37 -10.41
N GLY A 261 4.71 6.41 -9.94
CA GLY A 261 4.60 7.76 -10.48
C GLY A 261 3.60 8.68 -9.77
N ARG A 262 2.87 8.20 -8.77
CA ARG A 262 1.83 8.99 -8.09
C ARG A 262 2.33 10.30 -7.50
N THR A 263 3.55 10.33 -6.99
CA THR A 263 4.15 11.50 -6.35
C THR A 263 5.09 12.29 -7.28
N GLY A 264 5.22 11.88 -8.55
CA GLY A 264 6.10 12.49 -9.55
C GLY A 264 7.50 11.84 -9.63
N LYS A 265 7.77 10.84 -8.81
CA LYS A 265 8.88 9.90 -8.91
C LYS A 265 8.31 8.50 -9.11
N LEU A 266 9.09 7.55 -9.64
CA LEU A 266 8.59 6.18 -9.84
C LEU A 266 8.21 5.56 -8.50
N PHE A 267 9.06 5.70 -7.49
CA PHE A 267 8.77 5.37 -6.10
C PHE A 267 8.86 6.63 -5.23
N ALA A 268 7.93 6.78 -4.29
CA ALA A 268 7.85 8.01 -3.48
C ALA A 268 9.05 8.16 -2.54
N ILE A 269 9.64 7.06 -2.09
CA ILE A 269 10.85 7.06 -1.25
C ILE A 269 12.04 7.77 -1.91
N GLU A 270 12.09 7.83 -3.25
CA GLU A 270 13.13 8.53 -4.01
C GLU A 270 13.18 10.04 -3.71
N HIS A 271 12.07 10.65 -3.27
CA HIS A 271 12.09 12.05 -2.84
C HIS A 271 13.01 12.28 -1.63
N ALA A 272 13.18 11.25 -0.81
CA ALA A 272 14.08 11.30 0.34
C ALA A 272 15.52 10.91 -0.02
N GLY A 273 15.75 10.25 -1.17
CA GLY A 273 17.07 9.76 -1.58
C GLY A 273 17.64 8.73 -0.61
N ILE A 274 16.80 7.85 -0.10
CA ILE A 274 17.13 6.75 0.82
C ILE A 274 16.63 5.42 0.26
N SER A 275 17.17 4.32 0.76
CA SER A 275 16.70 2.97 0.46
C SER A 275 16.07 2.35 1.71
N PRO A 276 14.90 1.69 1.60
CA PRO A 276 14.33 0.88 2.67
C PRO A 276 15.01 -0.50 2.71
N ASP A 277 14.74 -1.27 3.77
CA ASP A 277 15.17 -2.67 3.87
C ASP A 277 14.18 -3.61 3.15
N ILE A 278 12.89 -3.26 3.18
CA ILE A 278 11.81 -3.98 2.50
C ILE A 278 10.92 -2.94 1.82
N LEU A 279 10.48 -3.21 0.59
CA LEU A 279 9.57 -2.34 -0.16
C LEU A 279 8.38 -3.14 -0.64
N CYS A 280 7.17 -2.66 -0.35
CA CYS A 280 5.90 -3.29 -0.73
C CYS A 280 5.24 -2.53 -1.87
N THR A 281 4.86 -3.22 -2.95
CA THR A 281 4.11 -2.65 -4.07
C THR A 281 2.87 -3.47 -4.40
N SER A 282 1.84 -2.79 -4.95
CA SER A 282 0.63 -3.41 -5.49
C SER A 282 -0.04 -2.42 -6.44
N LYS A 283 -1.35 -2.38 -6.52
CA LYS A 283 -2.15 -1.42 -7.29
C LYS A 283 -1.55 -1.09 -8.68
N GLY A 284 -0.73 -0.04 -8.76
CA GLY A 284 -0.06 0.40 -9.98
C GLY A 284 0.84 -0.65 -10.63
N LEU A 285 1.35 -1.62 -9.87
CA LEU A 285 2.20 -2.71 -10.36
C LEU A 285 1.59 -3.47 -11.54
N THR A 286 0.27 -3.67 -11.52
CA THR A 286 -0.47 -4.35 -12.60
C THR A 286 -1.38 -3.42 -13.38
N ALA A 287 -1.33 -2.11 -13.11
CA ALA A 287 -2.26 -1.13 -13.66
C ALA A 287 -3.75 -1.52 -13.50
N GLY A 288 -4.07 -2.25 -12.44
CA GLY A 288 -5.43 -2.70 -12.13
C GLY A 288 -5.90 -3.96 -12.85
N TYR A 289 -5.06 -4.59 -13.65
CA TYR A 289 -5.46 -5.75 -14.46
C TYR A 289 -5.58 -7.06 -13.68
N MET A 290 -4.69 -7.27 -12.71
CA MET A 290 -4.63 -8.53 -11.94
C MET A 290 -4.35 -8.24 -10.47
N PRO A 291 -4.92 -9.03 -9.54
CA PRO A 291 -4.50 -8.99 -8.15
C PRO A 291 -3.06 -9.50 -8.04
N MET A 292 -2.14 -8.61 -7.64
CA MET A 292 -0.73 -8.95 -7.40
C MET A 292 -0.08 -7.89 -6.54
N SER A 293 0.90 -8.32 -5.74
CA SER A 293 1.80 -7.46 -4.97
C SER A 293 3.18 -8.10 -4.85
N LEU A 294 4.14 -7.31 -4.53
CA LEU A 294 5.53 -7.68 -4.38
C LEU A 294 6.09 -7.13 -3.08
#